data_996fd256cbddff3336d1deef9ad07b06
#
_entry.id   996fd256cbddff3336d1deef9ad07b06
#
_cell.length_a   1.000
_cell.length_b   1.000
_cell.length_c   1.000
_cell.angle_alpha   90.00
_cell.angle_beta   90.00
_cell.angle_gamma   90.00
#
_symmetry.space_group_name_H-M   'P 1'
#
loop_
_entity.id
_entity.type
_entity.pdbx_description
1 polymer ?
#
loop_
_entity_poly.entity_id
_entity_poly.type
_entity_poly.pdbx_seq_one_letter_code
_entity_poly.pdbx_strand_id
1 'polypeptide(L)'
;MKKLSLAALISTLAFAGAAHAAVLSESNLSMADAQKLATAIVAACQAKGYNVSAAVVDRAGLLKAFARADNAGPHTIEASRAKAFTAVSAKTPTLTMMENAQKNPGAANLTDIPGFLLLGGGVPVKAGNSVIGAIGVAGAPGGNLDAQCADAVLEENAALFK
;
A
#
# COMPACT_ATOMS: atom_id res chain seq x y z
N MET A 1 -64.59 -45.68 -32.86
CA MET A 1 -64.29 -44.41 -32.19
C MET A 1 -62.93 -44.56 -31.55
N LYS A 2 -61.89 -44.08 -32.24
CA LYS A 2 -60.47 -44.21 -31.77
C LYS A 2 -60.10 -42.90 -31.06
N LYS A 3 -59.71 -43.05 -29.80
CA LYS A 3 -59.18 -41.89 -29.02
C LYS A 3 -57.69 -41.76 -29.27
N LEU A 4 -57.26 -40.71 -29.92
CA LEU A 4 -55.84 -40.33 -30.00
C LEU A 4 -55.44 -39.65 -28.71
N SER A 5 -54.48 -40.24 -27.99
CA SER A 5 -53.79 -39.58 -26.86
C SER A 5 -52.61 -38.81 -27.40
N LEU A 6 -52.64 -37.48 -27.23
CA LEU A 6 -51.54 -36.54 -27.57
C LEU A 6 -50.60 -36.49 -26.39
N ALA A 7 -49.43 -37.11 -26.47
CA ALA A 7 -48.40 -36.96 -25.47
C ALA A 7 -47.56 -35.72 -25.76
N ALA A 8 -47.68 -34.70 -24.91
CA ALA A 8 -46.87 -33.51 -24.97
C ALA A 8 -45.47 -33.77 -24.39
N LEU A 9 -44.45 -33.73 -25.26
CA LEU A 9 -43.07 -33.75 -24.86
C LEU A 9 -42.67 -32.32 -24.38
N ILE A 10 -42.47 -32.16 -23.08
CA ILE A 10 -41.92 -30.97 -22.52
C ILE A 10 -40.38 -31.08 -22.56
N SER A 11 -39.75 -30.42 -23.52
CA SER A 11 -38.28 -30.26 -23.58
C SER A 11 -37.85 -29.20 -22.58
N THR A 12 -37.29 -29.63 -21.44
CA THR A 12 -36.59 -28.71 -20.52
C THR A 12 -35.24 -28.34 -21.11
N LEU A 13 -35.13 -27.14 -21.68
CA LEU A 13 -33.84 -26.55 -22.02
C LEU A 13 -33.12 -26.21 -20.70
N ALA A 14 -32.14 -27.02 -20.32
CA ALA A 14 -31.20 -26.65 -19.26
C ALA A 14 -30.27 -25.53 -19.77
N PHE A 15 -30.50 -24.32 -19.36
CA PHE A 15 -29.52 -23.23 -19.51
C PHE A 15 -28.33 -23.56 -18.58
N ALA A 16 -27.31 -24.20 -19.11
CA ALA A 16 -26.00 -24.27 -18.48
C ALA A 16 -25.40 -22.87 -18.58
N GLY A 17 -25.65 -22.03 -17.58
CA GLY A 17 -24.97 -20.76 -17.42
C GLY A 17 -23.48 -21.03 -17.23
N ALA A 18 -22.66 -20.69 -18.22
CA ALA A 18 -21.21 -20.70 -18.07
C ALA A 18 -20.85 -19.71 -16.96
N ALA A 19 -20.46 -20.20 -15.79
CA ALA A 19 -19.89 -19.41 -14.73
C ALA A 19 -18.53 -18.88 -15.23
N HIS A 20 -18.50 -17.67 -15.77
CA HIS A 20 -17.27 -17.01 -16.09
C HIS A 20 -16.59 -16.59 -14.78
N ALA A 21 -15.43 -17.16 -14.47
CA ALA A 21 -14.58 -16.68 -13.40
C ALA A 21 -14.17 -15.23 -13.72
N ALA A 22 -14.56 -14.28 -12.85
CA ALA A 22 -14.17 -12.90 -13.01
C ALA A 22 -12.68 -12.76 -12.63
N VAL A 23 -11.83 -12.47 -13.62
CA VAL A 23 -10.43 -12.11 -13.39
C VAL A 23 -10.38 -10.63 -13.03
N LEU A 24 -9.88 -10.31 -11.84
CA LEU A 24 -9.65 -8.93 -11.42
C LEU A 24 -8.33 -8.43 -12.01
N SER A 25 -8.37 -7.25 -12.64
CA SER A 25 -7.17 -6.53 -13.08
C SER A 25 -6.93 -5.37 -12.11
N GLU A 26 -5.78 -5.35 -11.45
CA GLU A 26 -5.43 -4.35 -10.46
C GLU A 26 -4.09 -3.71 -10.79
N SER A 27 -4.04 -2.36 -10.69
CA SER A 27 -2.78 -1.62 -10.79
C SER A 27 -1.91 -1.92 -9.57
N ASN A 28 -0.63 -2.14 -9.78
CA ASN A 28 0.32 -2.43 -8.73
C ASN A 28 1.68 -1.76 -9.03
N LEU A 29 2.43 -1.43 -7.98
CA LEU A 29 3.75 -0.83 -8.11
C LEU A 29 4.75 -1.85 -8.68
N SER A 30 5.49 -1.43 -9.72
CA SER A 30 6.54 -2.28 -10.30
C SER A 30 7.75 -2.38 -9.36
N MET A 31 8.54 -3.46 -9.50
CA MET A 31 9.79 -3.63 -8.75
C MET A 31 10.82 -2.54 -9.13
N ALA A 32 10.89 -2.19 -10.41
CA ALA A 32 11.81 -1.16 -10.89
C ALA A 32 11.52 0.21 -10.28
N ASP A 33 10.24 0.62 -10.24
CA ASP A 33 9.84 1.89 -9.62
C ASP A 33 10.02 1.85 -8.11
N ALA A 34 9.73 0.72 -7.46
CA ALA A 34 9.94 0.55 -6.04
C ALA A 34 11.42 0.73 -5.64
N GLN A 35 12.36 0.15 -6.41
CA GLN A 35 13.80 0.31 -6.19
C GLN A 35 14.25 1.75 -6.38
N LYS A 36 13.77 2.40 -7.45
CA LYS A 36 14.05 3.82 -7.71
C LYS A 36 13.59 4.70 -6.55
N LEU A 37 12.35 4.50 -6.07
CA LEU A 37 11.81 5.24 -4.94
C LEU A 37 12.63 5.01 -3.67
N ALA A 38 12.91 3.76 -3.29
CA ALA A 38 13.65 3.46 -2.07
C ALA A 38 15.03 4.14 -2.04
N THR A 39 15.76 4.09 -3.15
CA THR A 39 17.09 4.71 -3.25
C THR A 39 17.02 6.23 -3.25
N ALA A 40 16.07 6.82 -3.99
CA ALA A 40 15.90 8.26 -4.06
C ALA A 40 15.52 8.87 -2.69
N ILE A 41 14.67 8.17 -1.92
CA ILE A 41 14.25 8.63 -0.58
C ILE A 41 15.43 8.64 0.39
N VAL A 42 16.25 7.59 0.41
CA VAL A 42 17.45 7.58 1.25
C VAL A 42 18.35 8.75 0.88
N ALA A 43 18.60 9.00 -0.41
CA ALA A 43 19.41 10.12 -0.88
C ALA A 43 18.81 11.49 -0.49
N ALA A 44 17.49 11.66 -0.65
CA ALA A 44 16.78 12.90 -0.29
C ALA A 44 16.86 13.20 1.22
N CYS A 45 16.74 12.16 2.07
CA CYS A 45 16.91 12.30 3.50
C CYS A 45 18.37 12.60 3.88
N GLN A 46 19.34 11.92 3.25
CA GLN A 46 20.78 12.17 3.49
C GLN A 46 21.18 13.60 3.12
N ALA A 47 20.62 14.16 2.06
CA ALA A 47 20.85 15.56 1.70
C ALA A 47 20.40 16.55 2.80
N LYS A 48 19.48 16.12 3.67
CA LYS A 48 19.01 16.86 4.86
C LYS A 48 19.76 16.48 6.14
N GLY A 49 20.78 15.61 6.05
CA GLY A 49 21.58 15.14 7.18
C GLY A 49 20.97 13.96 7.95
N TYR A 50 19.92 13.30 7.42
CA TYR A 50 19.26 12.19 8.10
C TYR A 50 19.68 10.84 7.52
N ASN A 51 20.06 9.89 8.39
CA ASN A 51 20.34 8.51 8.00
C ASN A 51 19.10 7.65 8.25
N VAL A 52 18.44 7.25 7.18
CA VAL A 52 17.15 6.56 7.22
C VAL A 52 17.19 5.21 6.52
N SER A 53 16.18 4.40 6.81
CA SER A 53 15.74 3.28 5.98
C SER A 53 14.47 3.66 5.23
N ALA A 54 14.36 3.22 3.98
CA ALA A 54 13.18 3.35 3.14
C ALA A 54 12.71 1.96 2.69
N ALA A 55 11.51 1.59 3.07
CA ALA A 55 10.83 0.38 2.62
C ALA A 55 9.72 0.75 1.64
N VAL A 56 9.62 0.04 0.52
CA VAL A 56 8.54 0.20 -0.45
C VAL A 56 7.79 -1.12 -0.57
N VAL A 57 6.50 -1.09 -0.32
CA VAL A 57 5.60 -2.24 -0.42
C VAL A 57 4.66 -2.09 -1.61
N ASP A 58 4.21 -3.22 -2.13
CA ASP A 58 3.21 -3.27 -3.17
C ASP A 58 1.79 -3.06 -2.61
N ARG A 59 0.78 -3.11 -3.48
CA ARG A 59 -0.63 -2.97 -3.13
C ARG A 59 -1.10 -3.95 -2.06
N ALA A 60 -0.51 -5.16 -2.00
CA ALA A 60 -0.83 -6.20 -1.01
C ALA A 60 -0.05 -6.03 0.31
N GLY A 61 0.79 -5.00 0.44
CA GLY A 61 1.61 -4.78 1.61
C GLY A 61 2.90 -5.62 1.67
N LEU A 62 3.24 -6.29 0.56
CA LEU A 62 4.44 -7.11 0.47
C LEU A 62 5.65 -6.26 0.06
N LEU A 63 6.78 -6.48 0.72
CA LEU A 63 8.01 -5.73 0.46
C LEU A 63 8.49 -5.95 -0.98
N LYS A 64 8.67 -4.86 -1.73
CA LYS A 64 9.20 -4.86 -3.09
C LYS A 64 10.62 -4.34 -3.18
N ALA A 65 10.95 -3.30 -2.40
CA ALA A 65 12.27 -2.73 -2.37
C ALA A 65 12.59 -2.19 -0.98
N PHE A 66 13.87 -2.17 -0.66
CA PHE A 66 14.37 -1.65 0.59
C PHE A 66 15.75 -1.03 0.39
N ALA A 67 15.96 0.15 0.96
CA ALA A 67 17.27 0.78 1.04
C ALA A 67 17.50 1.31 2.45
N ARG A 68 18.75 1.24 2.92
CA ARG A 68 19.16 1.73 4.24
C ARG A 68 20.46 2.50 4.10
N ALA A 69 20.51 3.70 4.66
CA ALA A 69 21.76 4.44 4.79
C ALA A 69 22.72 3.71 5.74
N ASP A 70 24.04 3.76 5.48
CA ASP A 70 25.05 3.01 6.24
C ASP A 70 24.95 3.23 7.76
N ASN A 71 24.67 4.46 8.16
CA ASN A 71 24.58 4.86 9.57
C ASN A 71 23.14 4.90 10.12
N ALA A 72 22.15 4.39 9.39
CA ALA A 72 20.79 4.31 9.93
C ALA A 72 20.71 3.27 11.06
N GLY A 73 19.99 3.61 12.13
CA GLY A 73 19.84 2.73 13.29
C GLY A 73 19.17 1.39 12.95
N PRO A 74 19.49 0.28 13.63
CA PRO A 74 18.94 -1.05 13.28
C PRO A 74 17.41 -1.13 13.38
N HIS A 75 16.77 -0.37 14.29
CA HIS A 75 15.32 -0.30 14.45
C HIS A 75 14.61 0.27 13.22
N THR A 76 15.31 1.05 12.38
CA THR A 76 14.72 1.70 11.21
C THR A 76 14.26 0.70 10.15
N ILE A 77 14.84 -0.52 10.14
CA ILE A 77 14.47 -1.58 9.21
C ILE A 77 13.00 -1.97 9.40
N GLU A 78 12.66 -2.42 10.60
CA GLU A 78 11.28 -2.85 10.87
C GLU A 78 10.32 -1.66 10.97
N ALA A 79 10.76 -0.51 11.51
CA ALA A 79 9.93 0.67 11.57
C ALA A 79 9.50 1.17 10.18
N SER A 80 10.42 1.21 9.20
CA SER A 80 10.06 1.61 7.83
C SER A 80 9.09 0.62 7.18
N ARG A 81 9.29 -0.70 7.36
CA ARG A 81 8.38 -1.73 6.86
C ARG A 81 6.98 -1.61 7.47
N ALA A 82 6.90 -1.46 8.80
CA ALA A 82 5.63 -1.33 9.49
C ALA A 82 4.88 -0.05 9.08
N LYS A 83 5.57 1.08 8.91
CA LYS A 83 4.97 2.32 8.40
C LYS A 83 4.43 2.14 6.98
N ALA A 84 5.18 1.50 6.08
CA ALA A 84 4.72 1.21 4.71
C ALA A 84 3.49 0.30 4.72
N PHE A 85 3.53 -0.79 5.50
CA PHE A 85 2.40 -1.72 5.65
C PHE A 85 1.14 -1.01 6.19
N THR A 86 1.29 -0.19 7.23
CA THR A 86 0.19 0.59 7.80
C THR A 86 -0.42 1.53 6.77
N ALA A 87 0.43 2.27 6.03
CA ALA A 87 -0.02 3.25 5.04
C ALA A 87 -0.79 2.61 3.89
N VAL A 88 -0.33 1.46 3.36
CA VAL A 88 -1.03 0.76 2.26
C VAL A 88 -2.32 0.12 2.75
N SER A 89 -2.33 -0.48 3.93
CA SER A 89 -3.50 -1.16 4.52
C SER A 89 -4.64 -0.18 4.79
N ALA A 90 -4.32 0.98 5.38
CA ALA A 90 -5.29 2.02 5.69
C ALA A 90 -5.53 2.99 4.52
N LYS A 91 -4.74 2.92 3.44
CA LYS A 91 -4.76 3.87 2.30
C LYS A 91 -4.61 5.33 2.74
N THR A 92 -3.92 5.55 3.85
CA THR A 92 -3.82 6.84 4.56
C THR A 92 -2.38 7.06 5.04
N PRO A 93 -1.84 8.29 4.96
CA PRO A 93 -0.54 8.61 5.56
C PRO A 93 -0.53 8.30 7.06
N THR A 94 0.54 7.66 7.54
CA THR A 94 0.64 7.26 8.95
C THR A 94 0.75 8.45 9.90
N LEU A 95 1.22 9.61 9.44
CA LEU A 95 1.19 10.85 10.21
C LEU A 95 -0.26 11.26 10.55
N THR A 96 -1.13 11.26 9.54
CA THR A 96 -2.56 11.55 9.73
C THR A 96 -3.22 10.56 10.66
N MET A 97 -2.88 9.26 10.53
CA MET A 97 -3.42 8.22 11.43
C MET A 97 -2.96 8.42 12.87
N MET A 98 -1.69 8.75 13.09
CA MET A 98 -1.13 9.05 14.41
C MET A 98 -1.87 10.22 15.06
N GLU A 99 -2.01 11.33 14.33
CA GLU A 99 -2.70 12.53 14.83
C GLU A 99 -4.17 12.27 15.15
N ASN A 100 -4.84 11.46 14.31
CA ASN A 100 -6.22 11.07 14.58
C ASN A 100 -6.33 10.18 15.82
N ALA A 101 -5.44 9.19 16.00
CA ALA A 101 -5.44 8.32 17.17
C ALA A 101 -5.19 9.09 18.48
N GLN A 102 -4.40 10.16 18.44
CA GLN A 102 -4.14 11.04 19.58
C GLN A 102 -5.35 11.88 19.98
N LYS A 103 -6.23 12.21 19.03
CA LYS A 103 -7.39 13.10 19.23
C LYS A 103 -8.71 12.35 19.38
N ASN A 104 -8.78 11.12 18.86
CA ASN A 104 -9.99 10.31 18.81
C ASN A 104 -9.82 8.99 19.59
N PRO A 105 -10.43 8.84 20.78
CA PRO A 105 -10.34 7.61 21.56
C PRO A 105 -10.76 6.35 20.78
N GLY A 106 -11.69 6.47 19.83
CA GLY A 106 -12.12 5.36 18.97
C GLY A 106 -11.05 4.85 18.01
N ALA A 107 -9.99 5.64 17.76
CA ALA A 107 -8.86 5.26 16.92
C ALA A 107 -7.61 4.88 17.75
N ALA A 108 -7.64 5.01 19.07
CA ALA A 108 -6.47 4.80 19.94
C ALA A 108 -5.90 3.36 19.83
N ASN A 109 -6.80 2.37 19.66
CA ASN A 109 -6.42 0.95 19.62
C ASN A 109 -6.00 0.45 18.20
N LEU A 110 -5.85 1.33 17.21
CA LEU A 110 -5.32 0.93 15.90
C LEU A 110 -3.91 0.34 16.00
N THR A 111 -3.16 0.68 17.03
CA THR A 111 -1.84 0.09 17.32
C THR A 111 -1.88 -1.38 17.72
N ASP A 112 -3.05 -1.91 18.11
CA ASP A 112 -3.24 -3.31 18.47
C ASP A 112 -3.39 -4.22 17.24
N ILE A 113 -3.57 -3.63 16.05
CA ILE A 113 -3.58 -4.38 14.80
C ILE A 113 -2.15 -4.86 14.49
N PRO A 114 -1.93 -6.19 14.34
CA PRO A 114 -0.60 -6.72 14.07
C PRO A 114 0.06 -6.08 12.84
N GLY A 115 1.27 -5.57 13.01
CA GLY A 115 2.04 -4.93 11.95
C GLY A 115 1.75 -3.44 11.74
N PHE A 116 0.76 -2.86 12.41
CA PHE A 116 0.51 -1.42 12.35
C PHE A 116 1.51 -0.65 13.21
N LEU A 117 1.98 0.47 12.66
CA LEU A 117 2.82 1.44 13.35
C LEU A 117 2.31 2.86 13.03
N LEU A 118 1.64 3.48 13.98
CA LEU A 118 1.08 4.83 13.85
C LEU A 118 2.16 5.88 14.18
N LEU A 119 3.21 5.91 13.38
CA LEU A 119 4.24 6.96 13.40
C LEU A 119 4.38 7.54 12.00
N GLY A 120 4.49 8.86 11.89
CA GLY A 120 4.68 9.54 10.61
C GLY A 120 5.85 8.95 9.81
N GLY A 121 5.76 9.01 8.48
CA GLY A 121 6.74 8.47 7.54
C GLY A 121 6.22 7.34 6.65
N GLY A 122 4.99 6.85 6.87
CA GLY A 122 4.29 5.98 5.94
C GLY A 122 3.44 6.80 4.97
N VAL A 123 3.65 6.66 3.65
CA VAL A 123 2.97 7.44 2.61
C VAL A 123 2.45 6.52 1.51
N PRO A 124 1.13 6.51 1.23
CA PRO A 124 0.59 5.73 0.11
C PRO A 124 1.09 6.23 -1.24
N VAL A 125 1.47 5.31 -2.13
CA VAL A 125 1.74 5.59 -3.55
C VAL A 125 0.46 5.40 -4.34
N LYS A 126 0.07 6.40 -5.12
CA LYS A 126 -1.19 6.41 -5.87
C LYS A 126 -0.95 6.54 -7.37
N ALA A 127 -1.75 5.81 -8.16
CA ALA A 127 -1.95 6.03 -9.58
C ALA A 127 -3.41 6.44 -9.80
N GLY A 128 -3.64 7.70 -10.16
CA GLY A 128 -4.96 8.30 -10.12
C GLY A 128 -5.57 8.21 -8.73
N ASN A 129 -6.76 7.60 -8.62
CA ASN A 129 -7.46 7.41 -7.34
C ASN A 129 -7.12 6.07 -6.64
N SER A 130 -6.30 5.22 -7.26
CA SER A 130 -5.96 3.89 -6.72
C SER A 130 -4.65 3.91 -5.96
N VAL A 131 -4.63 3.34 -4.75
CA VAL A 131 -3.39 3.05 -4.02
C VAL A 131 -2.77 1.80 -4.65
N ILE A 132 -1.55 1.93 -5.17
CA ILE A 132 -0.80 0.87 -5.87
C ILE A 132 0.36 0.31 -5.04
N GLY A 133 0.63 0.91 -3.89
CA GLY A 133 1.67 0.54 -2.95
C GLY A 133 1.82 1.60 -1.88
N ALA A 134 2.86 1.51 -1.07
CA ALA A 134 3.21 2.54 -0.11
C ALA A 134 4.72 2.56 0.19
N ILE A 135 5.17 3.69 0.69
CA ILE A 135 6.51 3.94 1.18
C ILE A 135 6.46 4.04 2.70
N GLY A 136 7.50 3.54 3.38
CA GLY A 136 7.74 3.81 4.78
C GLY A 136 9.18 4.28 4.98
N VAL A 137 9.35 5.40 5.66
CA VAL A 137 10.66 5.98 5.99
C VAL A 137 10.81 6.03 7.51
N ALA A 138 11.99 5.69 7.99
CA ALA A 138 12.32 5.75 9.41
C ALA A 138 13.78 6.10 9.63
N GLY A 139 14.05 7.01 10.58
CA GLY A 139 15.42 7.36 10.98
C GLY A 139 15.68 8.86 11.10
N ALA A 140 14.82 9.73 10.57
CA ALA A 140 14.89 11.16 10.86
C ALA A 140 14.46 11.44 12.32
N PRO A 141 14.81 12.60 12.89
CA PRO A 141 14.48 12.95 14.28
C PRO A 141 12.97 12.97 14.60
N GLY A 142 12.11 12.99 13.57
CA GLY A 142 10.66 12.99 13.74
C GLY A 142 9.96 12.39 12.53
N GLY A 143 8.82 11.72 12.76
CA GLY A 143 8.05 11.07 11.69
C GLY A 143 7.53 12.02 10.61
N ASN A 144 7.32 13.28 10.93
CA ASN A 144 7.01 14.33 9.95
C ASN A 144 8.18 14.59 9.00
N LEU A 145 9.43 14.49 9.46
CA LEU A 145 10.62 14.65 8.64
C LEU A 145 10.84 13.41 7.76
N ASP A 146 10.55 12.20 8.29
CA ASP A 146 10.50 10.97 7.50
C ASP A 146 9.49 11.10 6.35
N ALA A 147 8.27 11.58 6.64
CA ALA A 147 7.22 11.78 5.64
C ALA A 147 7.63 12.79 4.56
N GLN A 148 8.24 13.91 4.94
CA GLN A 148 8.72 14.93 3.99
C GLN A 148 9.75 14.39 2.98
N CYS A 149 10.60 13.42 3.36
CA CYS A 149 11.52 12.80 2.40
C CYS A 149 10.76 11.96 1.37
N ALA A 150 9.73 11.23 1.81
CA ALA A 150 8.90 10.42 0.92
C ALA A 150 8.06 11.30 -0.03
N ASP A 151 7.41 12.33 0.51
CA ASP A 151 6.55 13.25 -0.26
C ASP A 151 7.35 13.97 -1.34
N ALA A 152 8.54 14.50 -1.03
CA ALA A 152 9.39 15.18 -2.00
C ALA A 152 9.76 14.26 -3.18
N VAL A 153 10.12 13.01 -2.91
CA VAL A 153 10.46 12.04 -3.97
C VAL A 153 9.24 11.64 -4.79
N LEU A 154 8.05 11.52 -4.16
CA LEU A 154 6.81 11.23 -4.88
C LEU A 154 6.41 12.38 -5.79
N GLU A 155 6.55 13.63 -5.35
CA GLU A 155 6.29 14.83 -6.17
C GLU A 155 7.23 14.88 -7.38
N GLU A 156 8.54 14.68 -7.20
CA GLU A 156 9.52 14.65 -8.28
C GLU A 156 9.25 13.52 -9.30
N ASN A 157 8.66 12.41 -8.86
CA ASN A 157 8.37 11.24 -9.68
C ASN A 157 6.89 11.10 -10.06
N ALA A 158 6.06 12.13 -9.87
CA ALA A 158 4.62 12.07 -10.10
C ALA A 158 4.23 11.64 -11.52
N ALA A 159 5.09 11.84 -12.50
CA ALA A 159 4.87 11.41 -13.89
C ALA A 159 4.86 9.88 -14.06
N LEU A 160 5.47 9.11 -13.14
CA LEU A 160 5.50 7.64 -13.18
C LEU A 160 4.14 7.02 -12.83
N PHE A 161 3.27 7.77 -12.17
CA PHE A 161 2.04 7.25 -11.57
C PHE A 161 0.75 7.86 -12.16
N LYS A 162 0.82 8.33 -13.39
CA LYS A 162 -0.32 8.89 -14.14
C LYS A 162 -1.11 7.83 -14.90
#